data_aa14a61e02e91660d538f61e54449dcb
#
_entry.id   aa14a61e02e91660d538f61e54449dcb
#
_cell.length_a   1.000
_cell.length_b   1.000
_cell.length_c   1.000
_cell.angle_alpha   90.00
_cell.angle_beta   90.00
_cell.angle_gamma   90.00
#
_symmetry.space_group_name_H-M   'P 1'
#
loop_
_entity.id
_entity.type
_entity.pdbx_description
1 polymer ?
#
loop_
_entity_poly.entity_id
_entity_poly.type
_entity_poly.pdbx_seq_one_letter_code
_entity_poly.pdbx_strand_id
1 'polypeptide(L)'
;MEFKPAKKLGFGLMRMPLLDPSDEAAVDVEQVCRMVDMFLERGFTYFDTAWMYHDFNSENVIKTALVDRYPRDSFTLATKLHAEYIETKDDRDKIFAVFGMRACYDNQRSV
;
A
#
# COMPACT_ATOMS: atom_id res chain seq x y z
N MET A 1 -15.02 -9.59 11.07
CA MET A 1 -13.84 -8.84 11.55
C MET A 1 -14.16 -7.35 11.51
N GLU A 2 -14.09 -6.72 12.65
CA GLU A 2 -14.30 -5.27 12.72
C GLU A 2 -13.04 -4.53 12.31
N PHE A 3 -13.21 -3.52 11.48
CA PHE A 3 -12.16 -2.62 11.11
C PHE A 3 -12.09 -1.50 12.14
N LYS A 4 -11.08 -1.54 13.00
CA LYS A 4 -10.85 -0.50 14.01
C LYS A 4 -9.37 -0.16 14.05
N PRO A 5 -8.93 0.90 13.38
CA PRO A 5 -7.56 1.36 13.55
C PRO A 5 -7.32 1.79 15.00
N ALA A 6 -6.12 1.54 15.50
CA ALA A 6 -5.73 1.88 16.87
C ALA A 6 -5.85 3.39 17.12
N LYS A 7 -5.62 4.20 16.09
CA LYS A 7 -5.75 5.66 16.11
C LYS A 7 -6.41 6.14 14.81
N LYS A 8 -7.00 7.32 14.87
CA LYS A 8 -7.85 7.85 13.78
C LYS A 8 -7.07 8.62 12.72
N LEU A 9 -5.87 8.18 12.35
CA LEU A 9 -5.08 8.77 11.27
C LEU A 9 -4.58 7.68 10.34
N GLY A 10 -4.80 7.86 9.05
CA GLY A 10 -4.30 6.97 8.01
C GLY A 10 -3.15 7.59 7.24
N PHE A 11 -2.26 6.74 6.75
CA PHE A 11 -1.15 7.13 5.87
C PHE A 11 -1.59 6.90 4.43
N GLY A 12 -1.84 7.97 3.69
CA GLY A 12 -2.19 7.90 2.27
C GLY A 12 -0.96 7.85 1.39
N LEU A 13 -0.97 6.94 0.42
CA LEU A 13 0.18 6.68 -0.44
C LEU A 13 0.03 7.26 -1.86
N MET A 14 -0.94 8.11 -2.07
CA MET A 14 -1.19 8.71 -3.38
C MET A 14 -0.11 9.71 -3.80
N ARG A 15 0.56 10.35 -2.83
CA ARG A 15 1.58 11.38 -3.12
C ARG A 15 2.81 11.15 -2.25
N MET A 16 3.54 10.11 -2.57
CA MET A 16 4.80 9.82 -1.92
C MET A 16 5.93 10.71 -2.47
N PRO A 17 7.01 10.96 -1.70
CA PRO A 17 8.13 11.72 -2.21
C PRO A 17 8.78 11.06 -3.41
N LEU A 18 9.22 11.85 -4.37
CA LEU A 18 9.79 11.38 -5.63
C LEU A 18 11.28 11.69 -5.69
N LEU A 19 12.04 10.78 -6.31
CA LEU A 19 13.44 11.04 -6.66
C LEU A 19 13.54 12.00 -7.84
N ASP A 20 12.57 11.91 -8.77
CA ASP A 20 12.46 12.77 -9.94
C ASP A 20 11.05 13.34 -10.00
N PRO A 21 10.86 14.66 -9.78
CA PRO A 21 9.51 15.26 -9.79
C PRO A 21 8.76 15.11 -11.10
N SER A 22 9.44 14.80 -12.19
CA SER A 22 8.81 14.59 -13.49
C SER A 22 8.39 13.14 -13.75
N ASP A 23 8.72 12.22 -12.84
CA ASP A 23 8.42 10.80 -12.98
C ASP A 23 7.71 10.28 -11.72
N GLU A 24 6.41 10.09 -11.82
CA GLU A 24 5.60 9.64 -10.69
C GLU A 24 5.92 8.22 -10.22
N ALA A 25 6.53 7.41 -11.07
CA ALA A 25 6.95 6.06 -10.70
C ALA A 25 8.29 6.06 -9.93
N ALA A 26 9.07 7.13 -10.02
CA ALA A 26 10.37 7.25 -9.38
C ALA A 26 10.25 7.69 -7.92
N VAL A 27 9.65 6.84 -7.08
CA VAL A 27 9.44 7.13 -5.67
C VAL A 27 10.74 6.99 -4.89
N ASP A 28 10.96 7.93 -3.95
CA ASP A 28 12.07 7.85 -2.99
C ASP A 28 11.72 6.82 -1.91
N VAL A 29 11.99 5.56 -2.19
CA VAL A 29 11.62 4.44 -1.33
C VAL A 29 12.30 4.54 0.04
N GLU A 30 13.54 4.99 0.09
CA GLU A 30 14.26 5.15 1.35
C GLU A 30 13.56 6.16 2.27
N GLN A 31 13.12 7.28 1.72
CA GLN A 31 12.37 8.26 2.49
C GLN A 31 11.01 7.72 2.93
N VAL A 32 10.33 6.97 2.06
CA VAL A 32 9.06 6.32 2.42
C VAL A 32 9.26 5.35 3.57
N CYS A 33 10.34 4.57 3.57
CA CYS A 33 10.67 3.68 4.68
C CYS A 33 10.79 4.44 6.00
N ARG A 34 11.47 5.58 6.00
CA ARG A 34 11.61 6.41 7.21
C ARG A 34 10.25 6.95 7.67
N MET A 35 9.41 7.38 6.73
CA MET A 35 8.07 7.89 7.04
C MET A 35 7.18 6.79 7.64
N VAL A 36 7.23 5.59 7.08
CA VAL A 36 6.51 4.41 7.59
C VAL A 36 6.95 4.10 9.01
N ASP A 37 8.27 4.09 9.26
CA ASP A 37 8.81 3.81 10.58
C ASP A 37 8.30 4.82 11.62
N MET A 38 8.33 6.10 11.31
CA MET A 38 7.84 7.16 12.21
C MET A 38 6.34 7.01 12.48
N PHE A 39 5.57 6.70 11.46
CA PHE A 39 4.12 6.53 11.59
C PHE A 39 3.78 5.39 12.55
N LEU A 40 4.42 4.24 12.36
CA LEU A 40 4.21 3.08 13.23
C LEU A 40 4.74 3.30 14.65
N GLU A 41 5.87 3.96 14.81
CA GLU A 41 6.43 4.30 16.13
C GLU A 41 5.47 5.15 16.96
N ARG A 42 4.70 6.01 16.31
CA ARG A 42 3.71 6.86 16.97
C ARG A 42 2.38 6.16 17.23
N GLY A 43 2.29 4.88 16.93
CA GLY A 43 1.12 4.05 17.22
C GLY A 43 0.03 4.07 16.18
N PHE A 44 0.27 4.68 15.02
CA PHE A 44 -0.66 4.63 13.90
C PHE A 44 -0.43 3.35 13.10
N THR A 45 -1.51 2.79 12.54
CA THR A 45 -1.41 1.46 11.91
C THR A 45 -2.13 1.34 10.57
N TYR A 46 -2.81 2.38 10.11
CA TYR A 46 -3.63 2.29 8.90
C TYR A 46 -2.94 2.95 7.70
N PHE A 47 -2.82 2.19 6.61
CA PHE A 47 -2.24 2.64 5.35
C PHE A 47 -3.25 2.47 4.23
N ASP A 48 -3.25 3.42 3.28
CA ASP A 48 -4.16 3.41 2.14
C ASP A 48 -3.39 3.63 0.85
N THR A 49 -3.57 2.72 -0.10
CA THR A 49 -2.97 2.80 -1.43
C THR A 49 -3.99 2.45 -2.50
N ALA A 50 -3.56 2.45 -3.75
CA ALA A 50 -4.35 1.96 -4.87
C ALA A 50 -3.41 1.42 -5.95
N TRP A 51 -3.93 0.50 -6.77
CA TRP A 51 -3.15 -0.09 -7.84
C TRP A 51 -2.53 0.96 -8.77
N MET A 52 -3.32 1.98 -9.15
CA MET A 52 -2.87 2.97 -10.12
C MET A 52 -1.98 4.07 -9.55
N TYR A 53 -1.84 4.18 -8.25
CA TYR A 53 -1.04 5.27 -7.67
C TYR A 53 0.43 5.17 -8.10
N HIS A 54 1.05 6.33 -8.32
CA HIS A 54 2.45 6.42 -8.75
C HIS A 54 2.73 5.61 -10.02
N ASP A 55 1.87 5.78 -11.00
CA ASP A 55 2.00 5.12 -12.30
C ASP A 55 2.13 3.60 -12.14
N PHE A 56 1.23 3.02 -11.35
CA PHE A 56 1.16 1.59 -11.03
C PHE A 56 2.34 1.05 -10.22
N ASN A 57 3.08 1.93 -9.52
CA ASN A 57 4.23 1.53 -8.71
C ASN A 57 3.99 1.60 -7.20
N SER A 58 2.89 2.19 -6.74
CA SER A 58 2.64 2.40 -5.31
C SER A 58 2.59 1.10 -4.51
N GLU A 59 1.95 0.08 -5.04
CA GLU A 59 1.86 -1.22 -4.36
C GLU A 59 3.23 -1.88 -4.23
N ASN A 60 4.11 -1.72 -5.22
CA ASN A 60 5.48 -2.20 -5.14
C ASN A 60 6.27 -1.47 -4.05
N VAL A 61 6.09 -0.17 -3.96
CA VAL A 61 6.77 0.67 -2.97
C VAL A 61 6.34 0.28 -1.56
N ILE A 62 5.03 0.15 -1.31
CA ILE A 62 4.56 -0.20 0.03
C ILE A 62 4.88 -1.64 0.40
N LYS A 63 4.99 -2.53 -0.57
CA LYS A 63 5.52 -3.87 -0.31
C LYS A 63 6.91 -3.78 0.32
N THR A 64 7.81 -3.04 -0.30
CA THR A 64 9.18 -2.86 0.17
C THR A 64 9.26 -2.12 1.50
N ALA A 65 8.49 -1.06 1.66
CA ALA A 65 8.58 -0.18 2.82
C ALA A 65 7.83 -0.69 4.05
N LEU A 66 6.81 -1.50 3.87
CA LEU A 66 5.93 -1.94 4.95
C LEU A 66 5.81 -3.46 5.03
N VAL A 67 5.29 -4.08 3.98
CA VAL A 67 4.88 -5.50 4.00
C VAL A 67 6.08 -6.42 4.27
N ASP A 68 7.21 -6.16 3.64
CA ASP A 68 8.43 -6.98 3.80
C ASP A 68 9.18 -6.70 5.10
N ARG A 69 8.85 -5.62 5.80
CA ARG A 69 9.62 -5.14 6.96
C ARG A 69 8.92 -5.32 8.30
N TYR A 70 7.60 -5.45 8.31
CA TYR A 70 6.81 -5.51 9.54
C TYR A 70 5.87 -6.71 9.54
N PRO A 71 5.53 -7.25 10.73
CA PRO A 71 4.56 -8.35 10.80
C PRO A 71 3.20 -7.94 10.21
N ARG A 72 2.57 -8.85 9.47
CA ARG A 72 1.31 -8.55 8.76
C ARG A 72 0.18 -8.11 9.70
N ASP A 73 0.18 -8.61 10.93
CA ASP A 73 -0.85 -8.27 11.93
C ASP A 73 -0.57 -6.94 12.66
N SER A 74 0.57 -6.28 12.38
CA SER A 74 0.93 -5.00 13.02
C SER A 74 0.36 -3.78 12.30
N PHE A 75 -0.24 -3.96 11.13
CA PHE A 75 -0.79 -2.84 10.35
C PHE A 75 -2.02 -3.27 9.57
N THR A 76 -2.80 -2.28 9.14
CA THR A 76 -3.89 -2.46 8.18
C THR A 76 -3.51 -1.77 6.88
N LEU A 77 -3.66 -2.48 5.76
CA LEU A 77 -3.36 -1.95 4.44
C LEU A 77 -4.58 -2.12 3.55
N ALA A 78 -5.13 -0.99 3.11
CA ALA A 78 -6.22 -0.95 2.15
C ALA A 78 -5.69 -0.59 0.78
N THR A 79 -6.20 -1.26 -0.25
CA THR A 79 -5.89 -0.93 -1.64
C THR A 79 -7.17 -0.90 -2.45
N LYS A 80 -7.09 -0.33 -3.63
CA LYS A 80 -8.24 -0.17 -4.53
C LYS A 80 -7.89 -0.73 -5.90
N LEU A 81 -8.85 -1.41 -6.48
CA LEU A 81 -8.77 -1.92 -7.83
C LEU A 81 -9.74 -1.13 -8.71
N HIS A 82 -9.21 -0.52 -9.77
CA HIS A 82 -10.04 0.17 -10.74
C HIS A 82 -10.37 -0.79 -11.89
N ALA A 83 -11.61 -1.23 -11.97
CA ALA A 83 -12.01 -2.26 -12.92
C ALA A 83 -11.71 -1.90 -14.38
N GLU A 84 -11.66 -0.61 -14.71
CA GLU A 84 -11.34 -0.12 -16.05
C GLU A 84 -9.95 -0.54 -16.53
N TYR A 85 -9.03 -0.81 -15.60
CA TYR A 85 -7.65 -1.18 -15.93
C TYR A 85 -7.45 -2.69 -16.02
N ILE A 86 -8.49 -3.48 -15.76
CA ILE A 86 -8.38 -4.93 -15.81
C ILE A 86 -9.00 -5.43 -17.11
N GLU A 87 -8.17 -5.92 -18.00
CA GLU A 87 -8.60 -6.47 -19.27
C GLU A 87 -8.56 -8.00 -19.28
N THR A 88 -7.68 -8.60 -18.48
CA THR A 88 -7.46 -10.04 -18.47
C THR A 88 -7.35 -10.59 -17.06
N LYS A 89 -7.48 -11.94 -16.95
CA LYS A 89 -7.18 -12.66 -15.72
C LYS A 89 -5.72 -12.45 -15.29
N ASP A 90 -4.81 -12.33 -16.26
CA ASP A 90 -3.38 -12.13 -15.99
C ASP A 90 -3.12 -10.80 -15.27
N ASP A 91 -3.79 -9.72 -15.68
CA ASP A 91 -3.69 -8.42 -15.01
C ASP A 91 -4.10 -8.52 -13.54
N ARG A 92 -5.20 -9.22 -13.27
CA ARG A 92 -5.69 -9.44 -11.91
C ARG A 92 -4.70 -10.25 -11.08
N ASP A 93 -4.13 -11.30 -11.67
CA ASP A 93 -3.20 -12.17 -10.98
C ASP A 93 -1.89 -11.44 -10.65
N LYS A 94 -1.43 -10.55 -11.52
CA LYS A 94 -0.25 -9.70 -11.28
C LYS A 94 -0.47 -8.78 -10.08
N ILE A 95 -1.64 -8.18 -9.94
CA ILE A 95 -1.97 -7.33 -8.79
C ILE A 95 -1.86 -8.15 -7.51
N PHE A 96 -2.43 -9.35 -7.47
CA PHE A 96 -2.39 -10.21 -6.30
C PHE A 96 -0.98 -10.69 -5.97
N ALA A 97 -0.11 -10.82 -6.96
CA ALA A 97 1.26 -11.31 -6.77
C ALA A 97 2.20 -10.27 -6.18
N VAL A 98 1.96 -8.97 -6.42
CA VAL A 98 2.90 -7.89 -6.10
C VAL A 98 3.28 -7.84 -4.62
N PHE A 99 2.33 -7.90 -3.71
CA PHE A 99 2.65 -7.83 -2.28
C PHE A 99 1.75 -8.70 -1.41
N GLY A 100 1.48 -9.91 -1.88
CA GLY A 100 0.61 -10.81 -1.15
C GLY A 100 -0.81 -10.28 -1.08
N MET A 101 -1.31 -9.75 -2.17
CA MET A 101 -2.62 -9.11 -2.26
C MET A 101 -3.76 -9.97 -1.74
N ARG A 102 -3.58 -11.29 -1.77
CA ARG A 102 -4.59 -12.18 -1.24
C ARG A 102 -4.92 -11.86 0.22
N ALA A 103 -3.88 -11.62 1.04
CA ALA A 103 -4.10 -11.26 2.44
C ALA A 103 -4.81 -9.91 2.56
N CYS A 104 -4.44 -8.93 1.75
CA CYS A 104 -5.11 -7.64 1.73
C CYS A 104 -6.55 -7.75 1.25
N TYR A 105 -6.76 -8.53 0.20
CA TYR A 105 -8.09 -8.80 -0.35
C TYR A 105 -9.00 -9.48 0.67
N ASP A 106 -8.48 -10.51 1.34
CA ASP A 106 -9.26 -11.22 2.35
C ASP A 106 -9.62 -10.28 3.52
N ASN A 107 -8.71 -9.42 3.92
CA ASN A 107 -8.99 -8.42 4.95
C ASN A 107 -10.08 -7.44 4.50
N GLN A 108 -10.05 -6.99 3.26
CA GLN A 108 -11.07 -6.10 2.71
C GLN A 108 -12.43 -6.77 2.62
N ARG A 109 -12.44 -8.04 2.25
CA ARG A 109 -13.71 -8.80 2.18
C ARG A 109 -14.35 -9.00 3.55
N SER A 110 -13.56 -8.97 4.58
CA SER A 110 -14.05 -9.12 5.96
C SER A 110 -14.68 -7.83 6.49
N VAL A 111 -14.50 -6.74 5.79
CA VAL A 111 -15.07 -5.45 6.12
C VAL A 111 -16.41 -5.27 5.41
#